data_ea01ae0358d94052b368487fb092ea9d
#
_entry.id   ea01ae0358d94052b368487fb092ea9d
#
_cell.length_a   1.000
_cell.length_b   1.000
_cell.length_c   1.000
_cell.angle_alpha   90.00
_cell.angle_beta   90.00
_cell.angle_gamma   90.00
#
_symmetry.space_group_name_H-M   'P 1'
#
loop_
_entity.id
_entity.type
_entity.pdbx_description
1 polymer ?
#
loop_
_entity_poly.entity_id
_entity_poly.type
_entity_poly.pdbx_seq_one_letter_code
_entity_poly.pdbx_strand_id
1 'polypeptide(L)'
;MYMSKNEYSNIKERSLKIMNLLKTLKALSHLNRIRIVNLLSHKELCVCELENIMGLNQSNVSRHLGKLQEADLILREKKAQWVYYKINEKPFNKHKFLQNILNEELEDHVVYEGDVIKLQKYLTSEVSCEELTDSNLFGNIKMN
;
A
#
# COMPACT_ATOMS: atom_id res chain seq x y z
N MET A 1 -26.62 -37.58 -10.35
CA MET A 1 -26.34 -37.14 -8.99
C MET A 1 -26.27 -35.62 -8.94
N TYR A 2 -27.21 -35.00 -8.32
CA TYR A 2 -27.28 -33.54 -8.28
C TYR A 2 -26.86 -33.04 -6.89
N MET A 3 -26.01 -32.01 -6.85
CA MET A 3 -25.64 -31.35 -5.60
C MET A 3 -26.81 -30.56 -5.02
N SER A 4 -26.98 -30.56 -3.70
CA SER A 4 -27.98 -29.72 -3.02
C SER A 4 -27.66 -28.24 -3.21
N LYS A 5 -28.66 -27.36 -3.10
CA LYS A 5 -28.43 -25.88 -3.17
C LYS A 5 -27.43 -25.41 -2.13
N ASN A 6 -27.41 -26.03 -0.95
CA ASN A 6 -26.45 -25.69 0.12
C ASN A 6 -25.04 -26.09 -0.22
N GLU A 7 -24.80 -27.24 -0.83
CA GLU A 7 -23.49 -27.70 -1.27
C GLU A 7 -22.94 -26.79 -2.39
N TYR A 8 -23.80 -26.45 -3.36
CA TYR A 8 -23.42 -25.51 -4.44
C TYR A 8 -23.06 -24.13 -3.91
N SER A 9 -23.85 -23.57 -2.99
CA SER A 9 -23.58 -22.27 -2.37
C SER A 9 -22.26 -22.28 -1.59
N ASN A 10 -21.97 -23.35 -0.86
CA ASN A 10 -20.73 -23.52 -0.10
C ASN A 10 -19.50 -23.58 -1.02
N ILE A 11 -19.56 -24.34 -2.13
CA ILE A 11 -18.48 -24.41 -3.11
C ILE A 11 -18.23 -23.06 -3.76
N LYS A 12 -19.29 -22.34 -4.15
CA LYS A 12 -19.18 -20.99 -4.72
C LYS A 12 -18.51 -20.02 -3.77
N GLU A 13 -18.89 -20.02 -2.50
CA GLU A 13 -18.27 -19.18 -1.48
C GLU A 13 -16.78 -19.49 -1.28
N ARG A 14 -16.43 -20.77 -1.22
CA ARG A 14 -15.04 -21.22 -1.10
C ARG A 14 -14.19 -20.82 -2.31
N SER A 15 -14.74 -20.95 -3.52
CA SER A 15 -14.08 -20.52 -4.75
C SER A 15 -13.84 -19.00 -4.77
N LEU A 16 -14.81 -18.21 -4.31
CA LEU A 16 -14.66 -16.76 -4.20
C LEU A 16 -13.58 -16.37 -3.20
N LYS A 17 -13.49 -17.06 -2.07
CA LYS A 17 -12.42 -16.83 -1.07
C LYS A 17 -11.03 -17.07 -1.65
N ILE A 18 -10.84 -18.15 -2.42
CA ILE A 18 -9.57 -18.46 -3.10
C ILE A 18 -9.24 -17.39 -4.15
N MET A 19 -10.21 -16.97 -4.94
CA MET A 19 -9.99 -15.92 -5.95
C MET A 19 -9.58 -14.59 -5.32
N ASN A 20 -10.19 -14.21 -4.19
CA ASN A 20 -9.81 -13.00 -3.46
C ASN A 20 -8.40 -13.10 -2.89
N LEU A 21 -8.02 -14.27 -2.35
CA LEU A 21 -6.65 -14.51 -1.90
C LEU A 21 -5.64 -14.35 -3.04
N LEU A 22 -5.93 -14.92 -4.22
CA LEU A 22 -5.04 -14.80 -5.38
C LEU A 22 -4.90 -13.36 -5.87
N LYS A 23 -5.98 -12.56 -5.85
CA LYS A 23 -5.91 -11.11 -6.15
C LYS A 23 -4.99 -10.38 -5.18
N THR A 24 -5.12 -10.67 -3.90
CA THR A 24 -4.26 -10.11 -2.85
C THR A 24 -2.79 -10.44 -3.08
N LEU A 25 -2.48 -11.72 -3.31
CA LEU A 25 -1.11 -12.17 -3.57
C LEU A 25 -0.52 -11.55 -4.84
N LYS A 26 -1.29 -11.46 -5.92
CA LYS A 26 -0.87 -10.79 -7.15
C LYS A 26 -0.62 -9.29 -6.95
N ALA A 27 -1.46 -8.62 -6.18
CA ALA A 27 -1.26 -7.21 -5.86
C ALA A 27 0.02 -6.98 -5.08
N LEU A 28 0.38 -7.86 -4.16
CA LEU A 28 1.59 -7.78 -3.34
C LEU A 28 2.86 -8.29 -4.04
N SER A 29 2.74 -8.99 -5.15
CA SER A 29 3.90 -9.56 -5.88
C SER A 29 4.69 -8.51 -6.69
N HIS A 30 4.90 -7.33 -6.15
CA HIS A 30 5.66 -6.25 -6.78
C HIS A 30 6.29 -5.34 -5.71
N LEU A 31 7.61 -5.11 -5.80
CA LEU A 31 8.36 -4.34 -4.82
C LEU A 31 7.72 -2.99 -4.47
N ASN A 32 7.39 -2.17 -5.47
CA ASN A 32 6.83 -0.85 -5.20
C ASN A 32 5.44 -0.90 -4.56
N ARG A 33 4.64 -1.93 -4.82
CA ARG A 33 3.35 -2.09 -4.16
C ARG A 33 3.50 -2.49 -2.69
N ILE A 34 4.46 -3.34 -2.36
CA ILE A 34 4.79 -3.65 -0.97
C ILE A 34 5.32 -2.40 -0.26
N ARG A 35 6.19 -1.61 -0.89
CA ARG A 35 6.67 -0.32 -0.36
C ARG A 35 5.51 0.63 -0.03
N ILE A 36 4.54 0.78 -0.95
CA ILE A 36 3.35 1.61 -0.72
C ILE A 36 2.55 1.08 0.47
N VAL A 37 2.27 -0.21 0.53
CA VAL A 37 1.52 -0.83 1.64
C VAL A 37 2.25 -0.59 2.97
N ASN A 38 3.57 -0.77 3.01
CA ASN A 38 4.37 -0.49 4.19
C ASN A 38 4.28 0.99 4.63
N LEU A 39 4.44 1.93 3.72
CA LEU A 39 4.30 3.36 4.02
C LEU A 39 2.91 3.71 4.54
N LEU A 40 1.86 3.21 3.88
CA LEU A 40 0.48 3.44 4.27
C LEU A 40 0.08 2.75 5.58
N SER A 41 0.82 1.74 6.03
CA SER A 41 0.62 1.14 7.36
C SER A 41 1.03 2.09 8.50
N HIS A 42 1.94 3.02 8.21
CA HIS A 42 2.38 4.03 9.18
C HIS A 42 1.53 5.29 9.15
N LYS A 43 1.09 5.72 7.97
CA LYS A 43 0.31 6.96 7.78
C LYS A 43 -0.47 6.95 6.47
N GLU A 44 -1.61 7.62 6.45
CA GLU A 44 -2.29 7.98 5.21
C GLU A 44 -1.45 9.02 4.44
N LEU A 45 -1.30 8.83 3.13
CA LEU A 45 -0.45 9.65 2.26
C LEU A 45 -1.17 9.95 0.95
N CYS A 46 -0.90 11.12 0.37
CA CYS A 46 -1.30 11.47 -0.99
C CYS A 46 -0.26 11.00 -2.03
N VAL A 47 -0.60 11.09 -3.31
CA VAL A 47 0.31 10.67 -4.40
C VAL A 47 1.63 11.42 -4.36
N CYS A 48 1.60 12.73 -4.15
CA CYS A 48 2.79 13.58 -4.14
C CYS A 48 3.76 13.21 -2.98
N GLU A 49 3.23 12.88 -1.81
CA GLU A 49 4.04 12.39 -0.69
C GLU A 49 4.71 11.05 -1.03
N LEU A 50 3.95 10.11 -1.61
CA LEU A 50 4.50 8.83 -2.06
C LEU A 50 5.55 8.98 -3.15
N GLU A 51 5.36 9.88 -4.14
CA GLU A 51 6.35 10.19 -5.16
C GLU A 51 7.68 10.63 -4.55
N ASN A 52 7.63 11.57 -3.63
CA ASN A 52 8.82 12.11 -2.99
C ASN A 52 9.53 11.08 -2.11
N ILE A 53 8.80 10.36 -1.27
CA ILE A 53 9.38 9.35 -0.38
C ILE A 53 10.00 8.20 -1.18
N MET A 54 9.30 7.72 -2.20
CA MET A 54 9.73 6.54 -2.97
C MET A 54 10.70 6.87 -4.11
N GLY A 55 10.82 8.13 -4.50
CA GLY A 55 11.62 8.55 -5.66
C GLY A 55 11.04 8.05 -6.99
N LEU A 56 9.73 7.95 -7.11
CA LEU A 56 9.01 7.51 -8.30
C LEU A 56 8.21 8.67 -8.90
N ASN A 57 7.90 8.60 -10.20
CA ASN A 57 7.01 9.57 -10.82
C ASN A 57 5.53 9.28 -10.55
N GLN A 58 4.68 10.30 -10.73
CA GLN A 58 3.24 10.23 -10.48
C GLN A 58 2.56 9.06 -11.19
N SER A 59 2.87 8.84 -12.47
CA SER A 59 2.26 7.77 -13.27
C SER A 59 2.51 6.39 -12.68
N ASN A 60 3.74 6.14 -12.22
CA ASN A 60 4.11 4.88 -11.57
C ASN A 60 3.40 4.70 -10.23
N VAL A 61 3.40 5.72 -9.38
CA VAL A 61 2.71 5.68 -8.08
C VAL A 61 1.21 5.43 -8.29
N SER A 62 0.57 6.21 -9.15
CA SER A 62 -0.88 6.10 -9.43
C SER A 62 -1.26 4.72 -9.96
N ARG A 63 -0.44 4.14 -10.85
CA ARG A 63 -0.67 2.78 -11.38
C ARG A 63 -0.58 1.72 -10.29
N HIS A 64 0.40 1.81 -9.38
CA HIS A 64 0.53 0.87 -8.28
C HIS A 64 -0.59 1.02 -7.25
N LEU A 65 -1.00 2.26 -6.94
CA LEU A 65 -2.16 2.54 -6.09
C LEU A 65 -3.45 1.95 -6.69
N GLY A 66 -3.67 2.09 -8.00
CA GLY A 66 -4.80 1.50 -8.69
C GLY A 66 -4.87 -0.03 -8.53
N LYS A 67 -3.73 -0.72 -8.66
CA LYS A 67 -3.66 -2.18 -8.47
C LYS A 67 -3.92 -2.62 -7.04
N LEU A 68 -3.43 -1.88 -6.06
CA LEU A 68 -3.71 -2.14 -4.65
C LEU A 68 -5.18 -1.88 -4.29
N GLN A 69 -5.77 -0.84 -4.87
CA GLN A 69 -7.19 -0.51 -4.68
C GLN A 69 -8.11 -1.57 -5.32
N GLU A 70 -7.81 -2.05 -6.53
CA GLU A 70 -8.52 -3.16 -7.19
C GLU A 70 -8.52 -4.44 -6.35
N ALA A 71 -7.50 -4.66 -5.54
CA ALA A 71 -7.38 -5.80 -4.62
C ALA A 71 -7.96 -5.52 -3.22
N ASP A 72 -8.62 -4.39 -3.02
CA ASP A 72 -9.18 -3.95 -1.74
C ASP A 72 -8.17 -3.86 -0.58
N LEU A 73 -6.89 -3.69 -0.87
CA LEU A 73 -5.84 -3.56 0.15
C LEU A 73 -5.71 -2.15 0.70
N ILE A 74 -6.10 -1.16 -0.08
CA ILE A 74 -6.07 0.26 0.30
C ILE A 74 -7.40 0.94 -0.02
N LEU A 75 -7.67 2.02 0.70
CA LEU A 75 -8.83 2.89 0.50
C LEU A 75 -8.36 4.25 0.03
N ARG A 76 -9.22 4.90 -0.76
CA ARG A 76 -9.04 6.25 -1.27
C ARG A 76 -10.03 7.18 -0.59
N GLU A 77 -9.56 8.32 -0.11
CA GLU A 77 -10.39 9.34 0.54
C GLU A 77 -10.01 10.73 0.04
N LYS A 78 -11.01 11.49 -0.41
CA LYS A 78 -10.81 12.89 -0.81
C LYS A 78 -10.99 13.80 0.41
N LYS A 79 -9.96 14.60 0.70
CA LYS A 79 -9.96 15.64 1.74
C LYS A 79 -9.62 17.00 1.10
N ALA A 80 -10.59 17.88 1.02
CA ALA A 80 -10.47 19.16 0.28
C ALA A 80 -10.07 18.90 -1.20
N GLN A 81 -8.98 19.48 -1.66
CA GLN A 81 -8.43 19.30 -3.03
C GLN A 81 -7.53 18.08 -3.18
N TRP A 82 -7.15 17.42 -2.08
CA TRP A 82 -6.20 16.33 -2.05
C TRP A 82 -6.88 14.98 -1.95
N VAL A 83 -6.26 13.96 -2.55
CA VAL A 83 -6.69 12.57 -2.45
C VAL A 83 -5.64 11.80 -1.63
N TYR A 84 -6.08 11.27 -0.49
CA TYR A 84 -5.29 10.45 0.39
C TYR A 84 -5.60 8.98 0.22
N TYR A 85 -4.59 8.16 0.45
CA TYR A 85 -4.69 6.71 0.47
C TYR A 85 -4.32 6.20 1.85
N LYS A 86 -5.01 5.17 2.30
CA LYS A 86 -4.78 4.50 3.58
C LYS A 86 -4.98 3.00 3.47
N ILE A 87 -4.43 2.26 4.40
CA ILE A 87 -4.67 0.81 4.50
C ILE A 87 -6.17 0.53 4.68
N ASN A 88 -6.66 -0.49 3.99
CA ASN A 88 -7.94 -1.09 4.30
C ASN A 88 -7.72 -2.15 5.38
N GLU A 89 -8.07 -1.85 6.62
CA GLU A 89 -7.79 -2.74 7.75
C GLU A 89 -8.51 -4.09 7.68
N LYS A 90 -9.64 -4.17 6.96
CA LYS A 90 -10.45 -5.39 6.89
C LYS A 90 -9.68 -6.63 6.43
N PRO A 91 -8.98 -6.65 5.26
CA PRO A 91 -8.19 -7.81 4.86
C PRO A 91 -7.01 -8.07 5.79
N PHE A 92 -6.37 -7.03 6.33
CA PHE A 92 -5.23 -7.18 7.26
C PHE A 92 -5.68 -7.79 8.59
N ASN A 93 -6.84 -7.43 9.11
CA ASN A 93 -7.40 -8.05 10.33
C ASN A 93 -7.86 -9.49 10.10
N LYS A 94 -8.32 -9.81 8.89
CA LYS A 94 -8.80 -11.13 8.52
C LYS A 94 -7.68 -12.15 8.26
N HIS A 95 -6.56 -11.70 7.68
CA HIS A 95 -5.48 -12.56 7.21
C HIS A 95 -4.18 -12.28 7.95
N LYS A 96 -3.80 -13.16 8.88
CA LYS A 96 -2.55 -13.04 9.65
C LYS A 96 -1.30 -12.90 8.79
N PHE A 97 -1.25 -13.56 7.63
CA PHE A 97 -0.08 -13.46 6.75
C PHE A 97 0.17 -12.04 6.25
N LEU A 98 -0.88 -11.22 6.05
CA LEU A 98 -0.72 -9.82 5.68
C LEU A 98 -0.11 -8.98 6.83
N GLN A 99 -0.52 -9.27 8.07
CA GLN A 99 0.09 -8.64 9.25
C GLN A 99 1.55 -9.06 9.40
N ASN A 100 1.87 -10.34 9.23
CA ASN A 100 3.24 -10.84 9.34
C ASN A 100 4.16 -10.23 8.28
N ILE A 101 3.69 -10.03 7.04
CA ILE A 101 4.47 -9.33 6.01
C ILE A 101 4.89 -7.95 6.52
N LEU A 102 3.96 -7.16 7.07
CA LEU A 102 4.25 -5.81 7.54
C LEU A 102 5.12 -5.77 8.80
N ASN A 103 4.87 -6.68 9.73
CA ASN A 103 5.47 -6.62 11.07
C ASN A 103 6.78 -7.42 11.20
N GLU A 104 6.99 -8.42 10.37
CA GLU A 104 8.11 -9.35 10.51
C GLU A 104 8.98 -9.40 9.25
N GLU A 105 8.39 -9.59 8.07
CA GLU A 105 9.17 -9.83 6.84
C GLU A 105 9.83 -8.57 6.27
N LEU A 106 9.29 -7.38 6.57
CA LEU A 106 9.80 -6.12 6.04
C LEU A 106 10.73 -5.39 7.02
N GLU A 107 10.75 -5.77 8.30
CA GLU A 107 11.39 -5.01 9.37
C GLU A 107 12.89 -4.79 9.12
N ASP A 108 13.60 -5.80 8.63
CA ASP A 108 15.06 -5.75 8.41
C ASP A 108 15.47 -5.48 6.94
N HIS A 109 14.53 -5.08 6.08
CA HIS A 109 14.86 -4.89 4.68
C HIS A 109 15.24 -3.43 4.38
N VAL A 110 16.46 -3.22 3.90
CA VAL A 110 17.07 -1.88 3.64
C VAL A 110 16.18 -0.91 2.87
N VAL A 111 15.42 -1.38 1.87
CA VAL A 111 14.54 -0.50 1.07
C VAL A 111 13.38 0.02 1.90
N TYR A 112 12.77 -0.82 2.73
CA TYR A 112 11.62 -0.44 3.56
C TYR A 112 12.06 0.43 4.74
N GLU A 113 13.20 0.14 5.34
CA GLU A 113 13.82 0.98 6.36
C GLU A 113 14.13 2.38 5.79
N GLY A 114 14.71 2.47 4.61
CA GLY A 114 14.97 3.73 3.92
C GLY A 114 13.71 4.56 3.65
N ASP A 115 12.63 3.92 3.26
CA ASP A 115 11.33 4.57 3.06
C ASP A 115 10.75 5.11 4.37
N VAL A 116 10.82 4.35 5.45
CA VAL A 116 10.33 4.76 6.78
C VAL A 116 11.14 5.93 7.34
N ILE A 117 12.48 5.92 7.15
CA ILE A 117 13.34 7.04 7.54
C ILE A 117 12.94 8.32 6.79
N LYS A 118 12.70 8.23 5.48
CA LYS A 118 12.26 9.38 4.68
C LYS A 118 10.87 9.86 5.11
N LEU A 119 9.95 8.94 5.38
CA LEU A 119 8.62 9.27 5.90
C LEU A 119 8.74 10.05 7.22
N GLN A 120 9.55 9.59 8.17
CA GLN A 120 9.74 10.28 9.45
C GLN A 120 10.34 11.67 9.27
N LYS A 121 11.34 11.83 8.41
CA LYS A 121 11.91 13.15 8.08
C LYS A 121 10.85 14.08 7.48
N TYR A 122 10.02 13.57 6.58
CA TYR A 122 8.92 14.33 6.02
C TYR A 122 7.93 14.80 7.09
N LEU A 123 7.50 13.89 7.97
CA LEU A 123 6.54 14.19 9.05
C LEU A 123 7.07 15.22 10.08
N THR A 124 8.38 15.33 10.24
CA THR A 124 9.03 16.30 11.14
C THR A 124 9.40 17.61 10.46
N SER A 125 9.31 17.72 9.13
CA SER A 125 9.78 18.87 8.36
C SER A 125 8.78 20.04 8.27
N GLU A 126 7.54 19.86 8.72
CA GLU A 126 6.44 20.85 8.57
C GLU A 126 6.15 21.27 7.10
N VAL A 127 6.69 20.56 6.12
CA VAL A 127 6.54 20.85 4.70
C VAL A 127 5.21 20.29 4.20
N SER A 128 4.42 21.13 3.50
CA SER A 128 3.17 20.72 2.88
C SER A 128 3.38 19.99 1.55
N CYS A 129 2.36 19.26 1.08
CA CYS A 129 2.39 18.62 -0.23
C CYS A 129 2.60 19.60 -1.39
N GLU A 130 2.16 20.85 -1.24
CA GLU A 130 2.37 21.93 -2.23
C GLU A 130 3.85 22.30 -2.33
N GLU A 131 4.56 22.38 -1.22
CA GLU A 131 5.97 22.71 -1.17
C GLU A 131 6.87 21.56 -1.61
N LEU A 132 6.39 20.29 -1.51
CA LEU A 132 7.10 19.12 -2.00
C LEU A 132 7.26 19.11 -3.52
N THR A 133 6.36 19.74 -4.28
CA THR A 133 6.45 19.82 -5.74
C THR A 133 7.59 20.73 -6.20
N ASP A 134 7.98 21.71 -5.38
CA ASP A 134 8.99 22.70 -5.70
C ASP A 134 10.36 22.43 -5.04
N SER A 135 10.43 21.56 -4.03
CA SER A 135 11.65 21.24 -3.31
C SER A 135 12.00 19.76 -3.38
N ASN A 136 13.18 19.46 -3.91
CA ASN A 136 13.78 18.12 -3.83
C ASN A 136 14.25 17.84 -2.38
N LEU A 137 13.31 17.72 -1.44
CA LEU A 137 13.59 17.52 -0.01
C LEU A 137 14.45 16.26 0.26
N PHE A 138 14.45 15.32 -0.67
CA PHE A 138 15.19 14.05 -0.58
C PHE A 138 16.29 13.90 -1.63
N GLY A 139 16.50 14.92 -2.48
CA GLY A 139 17.40 14.87 -3.65
C GLY A 139 18.88 14.68 -3.35
N ASN A 140 19.30 14.73 -2.09
CA ASN A 140 20.71 14.63 -1.67
C ASN A 140 21.00 13.57 -0.61
N ILE A 141 20.12 12.61 -0.40
CA ILE A 141 20.46 11.46 0.43
C ILE A 141 21.08 10.41 -0.48
N LYS A 142 22.39 10.58 -0.75
CA LYS A 142 23.21 9.45 -1.21
C LYS A 142 23.11 8.37 -0.14
N MET A 143 22.51 7.25 -0.49
CA MET A 143 22.67 6.00 0.26
C MET A 143 24.11 5.56 0.06
N ASN A 144 24.93 5.77 1.07
CA ASN A 144 26.23 5.12 1.20
C ASN A 144 26.01 3.78 1.83
#